data_cc8482fa93ef4d515f3151fb4e48cbb3
#
_entry.id   cc8482fa93ef4d515f3151fb4e48cbb3
#
_cell.length_a   1.000
_cell.length_b   1.000
_cell.length_c   1.000
_cell.angle_alpha   90.00
_cell.angle_beta   90.00
_cell.angle_gamma   90.00
#
_symmetry.space_group_name_H-M   'P 1'
#
loop_
_entity.id
_entity.type
_entity.pdbx_description
1 polymer ?
#
loop_
_entity_poly.entity_id
_entity_poly.type
_entity_poly.pdbx_seq_one_letter_code
_entity_poly.pdbx_strand_id
1 'polypeptide(L)'
;DLGGASVEMTLVRDGEAVHSLSVPIGAVTLTEKFGTQGNPDSEAIASLMKFVRKKMAAVPWIEDIQLPIVGIGGKARKFAKMDQRATNYELSKLHNYIMPLEHFENLYHEITTRTSANRKKIAGLSSERSDLIVAGAAVIKTIFDMTGSPEMVVSGCGLREGLFFEYYASYCQLPSPRFDDILDFSVKNFIGTLSSVIINQAHYDQVTRIATQLFDQLQPLHGYGPRERLLLQTAARMHDVGKIINFYDHARHSAFMIAHAPLYGLTQVEQIITGFIAGFHHGISRKIIRAYRYANMASAEDWIMIRKLSTILALAEASDLTYEQIVTDVEVTLAENVAVMIITTAPGSTYNAADYEMKQLSKQFKKEFGASLLLVWK
;
A
#
# COMPACT_ATOMS: atom_id res chain seq x y z
N ASP A 1 0.24 20.27 6.38
CA ASP A 1 1.06 20.84 5.27
C ASP A 1 2.02 21.88 5.83
N LEU A 2 3.31 21.62 5.75
CA LEU A 2 4.34 22.59 6.18
C LEU A 2 4.78 23.45 5.01
N GLY A 3 4.25 24.66 4.96
CA GLY A 3 4.57 25.68 3.98
C GLY A 3 5.85 26.46 4.26
N GLY A 4 6.05 27.57 3.51
CA GLY A 4 7.13 28.53 3.74
C GLY A 4 6.86 29.47 4.89
N ALA A 5 5.62 30.00 4.96
CA ALA A 5 5.18 31.00 5.94
C ALA A 5 4.39 30.41 7.10
N SER A 6 3.67 29.31 6.88
CA SER A 6 2.76 28.68 7.84
C SER A 6 2.85 27.17 7.81
N VAL A 7 2.22 26.54 8.79
CA VAL A 7 1.86 25.12 8.78
C VAL A 7 0.36 25.03 8.94
N GLU A 8 -0.27 24.31 8.02
CA GLU A 8 -1.69 23.99 8.04
C GLU A 8 -1.88 22.62 8.67
N MET A 9 -2.75 22.54 9.65
CA MET A 9 -3.07 21.29 10.36
C MET A 9 -4.56 21.03 10.34
N THR A 10 -4.93 19.81 10.01
CA THR A 10 -6.32 19.37 9.96
C THR A 10 -6.46 18.05 10.70
N LEU A 11 -7.38 18.00 11.68
CA LEU A 11 -7.80 16.77 12.31
C LEU A 11 -8.94 16.15 11.49
N VAL A 12 -8.75 14.93 11.05
CA VAL A 12 -9.74 14.18 10.26
C VAL A 12 -10.27 13.02 11.10
N ARG A 13 -11.59 12.85 11.14
CA ARG A 13 -12.28 11.69 11.73
C ARG A 13 -13.33 11.20 10.74
N ASP A 14 -13.39 9.91 10.51
CA ASP A 14 -14.35 9.26 9.60
C ASP A 14 -14.44 9.95 8.22
N GLY A 15 -13.28 10.38 7.71
CA GLY A 15 -13.17 11.09 6.43
C GLY A 15 -13.59 12.56 6.44
N GLU A 16 -13.97 13.13 7.62
CA GLU A 16 -14.36 14.53 7.76
C GLU A 16 -13.28 15.36 8.45
N ALA A 17 -13.06 16.57 7.95
CA ALA A 17 -12.25 17.58 8.61
C ALA A 17 -13.00 18.13 9.85
N VAL A 18 -12.62 17.67 11.03
CA VAL A 18 -13.25 18.09 12.30
C VAL A 18 -12.72 19.44 12.75
N HIS A 19 -11.41 19.63 12.63
CA HIS A 19 -10.73 20.87 12.96
C HIS A 19 -9.68 21.19 11.90
N SER A 20 -9.54 22.47 11.56
CA SER A 20 -8.48 22.98 10.68
C SER A 20 -7.95 24.29 11.23
N LEU A 21 -6.63 24.46 11.23
CA LEU A 21 -5.97 25.68 11.72
C LEU A 21 -4.67 25.90 10.96
N SER A 22 -4.37 27.16 10.64
CA SER A 22 -3.08 27.60 10.12
C SER A 22 -2.29 28.29 11.25
N VAL A 23 -1.05 27.87 11.45
CA VAL A 23 -0.13 28.47 12.42
C VAL A 23 1.02 29.13 11.66
N PRO A 24 1.37 30.40 11.93
CA PRO A 24 2.39 31.15 11.19
C PRO A 24 3.82 30.77 11.64
N ILE A 25 4.21 29.52 11.42
CA ILE A 25 5.52 28.93 11.72
C ILE A 25 6.06 28.14 10.52
N GLY A 26 6.02 28.74 9.35
CA GLY A 26 6.57 28.11 8.15
C GLY A 26 8.09 28.06 8.15
N ALA A 27 8.64 27.15 7.37
CA ALA A 27 10.08 26.86 7.38
C ALA A 27 10.94 28.02 6.90
N VAL A 28 10.49 28.87 5.97
CA VAL A 28 11.23 30.07 5.53
C VAL A 28 11.24 31.10 6.65
N THR A 29 10.08 31.46 7.16
CA THR A 29 9.93 32.44 8.23
C THR A 29 10.75 32.09 9.47
N LEU A 30 10.74 30.82 9.87
CA LEU A 30 11.52 30.35 11.02
C LEU A 30 13.03 30.35 10.74
N THR A 31 13.43 29.98 9.53
CA THR A 31 14.83 29.98 9.11
C THR A 31 15.42 31.39 9.18
N GLU A 32 14.70 32.39 8.67
CA GLU A 32 15.12 33.79 8.71
C GLU A 32 15.15 34.32 10.15
N LYS A 33 14.11 34.03 10.94
CA LYS A 33 13.98 34.50 12.32
C LYS A 33 15.05 33.96 13.25
N PHE A 34 15.47 32.69 13.08
CA PHE A 34 16.41 32.03 13.99
C PHE A 34 17.81 31.81 13.35
N GLY A 35 18.02 32.31 12.15
CA GLY A 35 19.33 32.21 11.48
C GLY A 35 19.80 30.78 11.20
N THR A 36 18.88 29.86 10.90
CA THR A 36 19.20 28.43 10.78
C THR A 36 19.72 28.01 9.39
N GLN A 37 20.02 28.95 8.48
CA GLN A 37 20.58 28.67 7.14
C GLN A 37 21.98 28.06 7.19
N GLY A 38 22.82 28.57 8.10
CA GLY A 38 24.23 28.16 8.23
C GLY A 38 24.42 26.95 9.15
N ASN A 39 25.23 27.17 10.16
CA ASN A 39 25.54 26.17 11.21
C ASN A 39 24.91 26.65 12.54
N PRO A 40 23.61 26.46 12.74
CA PRO A 40 23.00 26.85 13.99
C PRO A 40 23.62 26.04 15.14
N ASP A 41 23.90 26.70 16.23
CA ASP A 41 24.31 26.04 17.45
C ASP A 41 23.12 25.41 18.20
N SER A 42 23.41 24.72 19.27
CA SER A 42 22.37 24.05 20.08
C SER A 42 21.41 25.03 20.73
N GLU A 43 21.84 26.23 21.05
CA GLU A 43 21.03 27.28 21.68
C GLU A 43 20.02 27.86 20.68
N ALA A 44 20.44 28.12 19.46
CA ALA A 44 19.56 28.56 18.37
C ALA A 44 18.49 27.52 18.06
N ILE A 45 18.86 26.21 18.00
CA ILE A 45 17.91 25.12 17.80
C ILE A 45 16.94 25.01 18.98
N ALA A 46 17.42 25.08 20.21
CA ALA A 46 16.57 25.04 21.41
C ALA A 46 15.59 26.22 21.46
N SER A 47 16.04 27.42 21.12
CA SER A 47 15.20 28.62 21.02
C SER A 47 14.13 28.49 19.93
N LEU A 48 14.49 27.95 18.76
CA LEU A 48 13.57 27.65 17.71
C LEU A 48 12.49 26.63 18.15
N MET A 49 12.89 25.52 18.75
CA MET A 49 11.97 24.50 19.27
C MET A 49 11.01 25.05 20.32
N LYS A 50 11.53 25.83 21.26
CA LYS A 50 10.70 26.51 22.28
C LYS A 50 9.69 27.46 21.66
N PHE A 51 10.08 28.21 20.64
CA PHE A 51 9.18 29.12 19.93
C PHE A 51 8.08 28.36 19.19
N VAL A 52 8.46 27.31 18.45
CA VAL A 52 7.51 26.44 17.72
C VAL A 52 6.51 25.85 18.69
N ARG A 53 6.97 25.21 19.79
CA ARG A 53 6.10 24.63 20.82
C ARG A 53 5.12 25.65 21.42
N LYS A 54 5.59 26.87 21.71
CA LYS A 54 4.73 27.94 22.20
C LYS A 54 3.63 28.32 21.21
N LYS A 55 3.95 28.34 19.91
CA LYS A 55 2.97 28.65 18.85
C LYS A 55 1.98 27.52 18.66
N MET A 56 2.45 26.27 18.71
CA MET A 56 1.63 25.08 18.57
C MET A 56 0.69 24.86 19.77
N ALA A 57 1.04 25.33 20.95
CA ALA A 57 0.15 25.29 22.12
C ALA A 57 -1.17 26.08 21.91
N ALA A 58 -1.25 26.91 20.87
CA ALA A 58 -2.51 27.55 20.45
C ALA A 58 -3.47 26.62 19.72
N VAL A 59 -3.05 25.39 19.40
CA VAL A 59 -3.87 24.35 18.73
C VAL A 59 -4.47 23.44 19.80
N PRO A 60 -5.73 23.64 20.21
CA PRO A 60 -6.28 23.04 21.44
C PRO A 60 -6.48 21.51 21.36
N TRP A 61 -6.40 20.93 20.17
CA TRP A 61 -6.64 19.52 19.91
C TRP A 61 -5.38 18.72 19.55
N ILE A 62 -4.17 19.35 19.65
CA ILE A 62 -2.94 18.70 19.16
C ILE A 62 -2.31 17.71 20.15
N GLU A 63 -2.58 17.88 21.45
CA GLU A 63 -1.89 17.11 22.49
C GLU A 63 -2.45 15.69 22.62
N ASP A 64 -1.54 14.71 22.70
CA ASP A 64 -1.81 13.27 22.95
C ASP A 64 -2.86 12.61 22.05
N ILE A 65 -2.95 13.03 20.78
CA ILE A 65 -3.91 12.46 19.83
C ILE A 65 -3.57 11.00 19.49
N GLN A 66 -2.28 10.65 19.47
CA GLN A 66 -1.73 9.31 19.15
C GLN A 66 -2.21 8.76 17.79
N LEU A 67 -2.59 9.61 16.86
CA LEU A 67 -2.96 9.26 15.49
C LEU A 67 -1.75 9.41 14.57
N PRO A 68 -1.66 8.63 13.46
CA PRO A 68 -0.65 8.84 12.44
C PRO A 68 -0.70 10.27 11.88
N ILE A 69 0.47 10.89 11.70
CA ILE A 69 0.57 12.17 11.00
C ILE A 69 0.48 11.91 9.50
N VAL A 70 -0.42 12.56 8.77
CA VAL A 70 -0.41 12.55 7.32
C VAL A 70 0.33 13.78 6.80
N GLY A 71 1.57 13.58 6.38
CA GLY A 71 2.42 14.65 5.85
C GLY A 71 2.09 14.96 4.39
N ILE A 72 1.70 16.22 4.12
CA ILE A 72 1.36 16.73 2.79
C ILE A 72 2.44 17.71 2.31
N GLY A 73 2.56 17.87 1.01
CA GLY A 73 3.41 18.90 0.42
C GLY A 73 4.89 18.54 0.30
N GLY A 74 5.67 19.54 -0.13
CA GLY A 74 7.06 19.33 -0.56
C GLY A 74 8.03 18.96 0.56
N LYS A 75 7.74 19.37 1.81
CA LYS A 75 8.64 19.10 2.95
C LYS A 75 8.43 17.68 3.46
N ALA A 76 7.21 17.23 3.66
CA ALA A 76 6.92 15.85 4.03
C ALA A 76 7.53 14.86 3.01
N ARG A 77 7.31 15.10 1.71
CA ARG A 77 7.92 14.30 0.64
C ARG A 77 9.44 14.33 0.64
N LYS A 78 10.06 15.43 1.10
CA LYS A 78 11.52 15.52 1.23
C LYS A 78 12.03 14.61 2.35
N PHE A 79 11.41 14.63 3.53
CA PHE A 79 11.78 13.74 4.63
C PHE A 79 11.60 12.27 4.24
N ALA A 80 10.49 11.91 3.60
CA ALA A 80 10.30 10.56 3.08
C ALA A 80 11.41 10.14 2.10
N LYS A 81 11.79 11.01 1.17
CA LYS A 81 12.87 10.71 0.22
C LYS A 81 14.23 10.53 0.88
N MET A 82 14.51 11.32 1.92
CA MET A 82 15.75 11.17 2.70
C MET A 82 15.75 9.84 3.45
N ASP A 83 14.65 9.48 4.08
CA ASP A 83 14.49 8.24 4.82
C ASP A 83 14.57 7.01 3.89
N GLN A 84 13.88 7.02 2.76
CA GLN A 84 14.00 5.97 1.75
C GLN A 84 15.45 5.75 1.29
N ARG A 85 16.23 6.83 1.18
CA ARG A 85 17.66 6.74 0.81
C ARG A 85 18.52 6.23 1.95
N ALA A 86 18.25 6.66 3.19
CA ALA A 86 18.97 6.21 4.38
C ALA A 86 18.74 4.71 4.66
N THR A 87 17.53 4.22 4.42
CA THR A 87 17.12 2.83 4.66
C THR A 87 17.29 1.91 3.45
N ASN A 88 17.80 2.43 2.32
CA ASN A 88 17.86 1.70 1.05
C ASN A 88 16.50 1.10 0.64
N TYR A 89 15.42 1.85 0.86
CA TYR A 89 14.08 1.42 0.53
C TYR A 89 13.93 1.19 -0.98
N GLU A 90 13.45 0.02 -1.37
CA GLU A 90 13.49 -0.42 -2.77
C GLU A 90 12.51 0.31 -3.68
N LEU A 91 11.36 0.73 -3.14
CA LEU A 91 10.31 1.41 -3.90
C LEU A 91 10.50 2.94 -3.84
N SER A 92 10.59 3.60 -5.00
CA SER A 92 10.76 5.06 -5.08
C SER A 92 9.45 5.86 -4.94
N LYS A 93 8.31 5.18 -4.84
CA LYS A 93 6.99 5.80 -4.63
C LYS A 93 6.95 6.49 -3.27
N LEU A 94 6.47 7.75 -3.21
CA LEU A 94 6.36 8.50 -1.95
C LEU A 94 4.96 8.43 -1.34
N HIS A 95 3.92 8.26 -2.17
CA HIS A 95 2.54 8.15 -1.67
C HIS A 95 2.38 6.88 -0.83
N ASN A 96 1.77 7.02 0.35
CA ASN A 96 1.62 5.99 1.37
C ASN A 96 2.96 5.43 1.89
N TYR A 97 4.05 6.18 1.77
CA TYR A 97 5.28 5.85 2.48
C TYR A 97 5.08 6.12 3.98
N ILE A 98 5.35 5.11 4.79
CA ILE A 98 5.27 5.20 6.26
C ILE A 98 6.68 5.44 6.78
N MET A 99 6.87 6.55 7.47
CA MET A 99 8.12 6.88 8.16
C MET A 99 7.89 6.79 9.68
N PRO A 100 8.44 5.76 10.34
CA PRO A 100 8.37 5.63 11.79
C PRO A 100 9.01 6.84 12.51
N LEU A 101 8.54 7.16 13.72
CA LEU A 101 9.11 8.22 14.53
C LEU A 101 10.62 8.06 14.74
N GLU A 102 11.10 6.84 15.01
CA GLU A 102 12.53 6.55 15.16
C GLU A 102 13.36 6.96 13.93
N HIS A 103 12.85 6.67 12.73
CA HIS A 103 13.53 7.08 11.49
C HIS A 103 13.59 8.60 11.34
N PHE A 104 12.48 9.28 11.69
CA PHE A 104 12.46 10.73 11.68
C PHE A 104 13.43 11.31 12.71
N GLU A 105 13.52 10.75 13.91
CA GLU A 105 14.46 11.19 14.95
C GLU A 105 15.92 11.04 14.51
N ASN A 106 16.26 9.95 13.84
CA ASN A 106 17.59 9.75 13.25
C ASN A 106 17.91 10.84 12.22
N LEU A 107 16.97 11.13 11.31
CA LEU A 107 17.13 12.23 10.35
C LEU A 107 17.21 13.60 11.02
N TYR A 108 16.37 13.85 12.03
CA TYR A 108 16.42 15.09 12.81
C TYR A 108 17.80 15.30 13.46
N HIS A 109 18.33 14.27 14.11
CA HIS A 109 19.67 14.32 14.70
C HIS A 109 20.73 14.59 13.62
N GLU A 110 20.69 13.89 12.49
CA GLU A 110 21.64 14.10 11.39
C GLU A 110 21.57 15.53 10.82
N ILE A 111 20.38 16.09 10.66
CA ILE A 111 20.17 17.44 10.14
C ILE A 111 20.67 18.50 11.13
N THR A 112 20.47 18.33 12.41
CA THR A 112 20.78 19.34 13.43
C THR A 112 22.24 19.32 13.89
N THR A 113 22.94 18.19 13.76
CA THR A 113 24.35 18.05 14.17
C THR A 113 25.35 18.32 13.03
N ARG A 114 24.92 18.19 11.77
CA ARG A 114 25.81 18.42 10.62
C ARG A 114 25.95 19.90 10.30
N THR A 115 27.17 20.29 9.86
CA THR A 115 27.39 21.62 9.27
C THR A 115 26.61 21.78 7.96
N SER A 116 26.34 23.02 7.53
CA SER A 116 25.62 23.33 6.28
C SER A 116 26.25 22.60 5.06
N ALA A 117 27.59 22.57 4.98
CA ALA A 117 28.29 21.88 3.90
C ALA A 117 28.06 20.37 3.92
N ASN A 118 27.97 19.75 5.10
CA ASN A 118 27.73 18.31 5.24
C ASN A 118 26.24 17.96 5.14
N ARG A 119 25.32 18.86 5.51
CA ARG A 119 23.87 18.65 5.26
C ARG A 119 23.56 18.51 3.77
N LYS A 120 24.24 19.27 2.91
CA LYS A 120 24.10 19.16 1.43
C LYS A 120 24.43 17.76 0.89
N LYS A 121 25.18 16.95 1.66
CA LYS A 121 25.55 15.58 1.30
C LYS A 121 24.55 14.52 1.79
N ILE A 122 23.53 14.92 2.56
CA ILE A 122 22.48 13.97 3.00
C ILE A 122 21.75 13.44 1.76
N ALA A 123 21.72 12.14 1.61
CA ALA A 123 21.06 11.50 0.48
C ALA A 123 19.57 11.86 0.42
N GLY A 124 19.08 12.26 -0.74
CA GLY A 124 17.69 12.69 -0.90
C GLY A 124 17.42 14.17 -0.62
N LEU A 125 18.34 14.91 -0.01
CA LEU A 125 18.24 16.36 0.20
C LEU A 125 18.86 17.12 -1.00
N SER A 126 18.10 18.03 -1.62
CA SER A 126 18.64 18.91 -2.65
C SER A 126 19.43 20.06 -2.03
N SER A 127 20.54 20.44 -2.64
CA SER A 127 21.41 21.52 -2.15
C SER A 127 20.67 22.85 -1.95
N GLU A 128 19.77 23.20 -2.85
CA GLU A 128 18.96 24.45 -2.81
C GLU A 128 18.01 24.54 -1.61
N ARG A 129 17.66 23.41 -0.99
CA ARG A 129 16.72 23.35 0.12
C ARG A 129 17.36 22.95 1.45
N SER A 130 18.68 22.75 1.45
CA SER A 130 19.43 22.38 2.67
C SER A 130 19.37 23.45 3.76
N ASP A 131 19.14 24.70 3.36
CA ASP A 131 19.11 25.82 4.28
C ASP A 131 17.81 25.94 5.08
N LEU A 132 16.70 25.42 4.53
CA LEU A 132 15.38 25.43 5.16
C LEU A 132 15.08 24.18 5.97
N ILE A 133 15.92 23.15 5.88
CA ILE A 133 15.60 21.81 6.40
C ILE A 133 15.59 21.79 7.94
N VAL A 134 16.47 22.56 8.59
CA VAL A 134 16.58 22.60 10.06
C VAL A 134 15.27 23.12 10.69
N ALA A 135 14.76 24.24 10.20
CA ALA A 135 13.50 24.78 10.67
C ALA A 135 12.34 23.86 10.38
N GLY A 136 12.30 23.25 9.18
CA GLY A 136 11.29 22.26 8.81
C GLY A 136 11.32 21.03 9.70
N ALA A 137 12.51 20.51 10.03
CA ALA A 137 12.68 19.39 10.94
C ALA A 137 12.22 19.72 12.37
N ALA A 138 12.52 20.93 12.86
CA ALA A 138 12.09 21.39 14.17
C ALA A 138 10.56 21.48 14.31
N VAL A 139 9.87 21.93 13.27
CA VAL A 139 8.40 21.97 13.25
C VAL A 139 7.82 20.55 13.31
N ILE A 140 8.28 19.64 12.45
CA ILE A 140 7.78 18.27 12.41
C ILE A 140 8.10 17.52 13.70
N LYS A 141 9.32 17.70 14.27
CA LYS A 141 9.68 17.12 15.58
C LYS A 141 8.73 17.59 16.68
N THR A 142 8.41 18.90 16.71
CA THR A 142 7.48 19.43 17.69
C THR A 142 6.08 18.84 17.52
N ILE A 143 5.61 18.63 16.29
CA ILE A 143 4.33 17.99 16.02
C ILE A 143 4.33 16.55 16.56
N PHE A 144 5.37 15.76 16.26
CA PHE A 144 5.50 14.42 16.81
C PHE A 144 5.48 14.41 18.34
N ASP A 145 6.23 15.31 18.97
CA ASP A 145 6.33 15.41 20.44
C ASP A 145 5.01 15.80 21.12
N MET A 146 4.18 16.60 20.45
CA MET A 146 2.91 17.06 21.01
C MET A 146 1.77 16.09 20.75
N THR A 147 1.78 15.43 19.58
CA THR A 147 0.72 14.50 19.21
C THR A 147 0.90 13.09 19.78
N GLY A 148 2.13 12.72 20.16
CA GLY A 148 2.47 11.34 20.53
C GLY A 148 2.33 10.36 19.36
N SER A 149 2.35 10.86 18.12
CA SER A 149 2.18 10.03 16.91
C SER A 149 3.34 9.06 16.74
N PRO A 150 3.07 7.79 16.39
CA PRO A 150 4.13 6.79 16.20
C PRO A 150 4.84 6.91 14.85
N GLU A 151 4.19 7.56 13.86
CA GLU A 151 4.67 7.58 12.47
C GLU A 151 4.12 8.76 11.67
N MET A 152 4.75 9.02 10.53
CA MET A 152 4.23 9.93 9.51
C MET A 152 3.99 9.16 8.21
N VAL A 153 2.76 9.19 7.73
CA VAL A 153 2.37 8.68 6.40
C VAL A 153 2.46 9.83 5.39
N VAL A 154 3.16 9.63 4.29
CA VAL A 154 3.39 10.71 3.32
C VAL A 154 2.40 10.65 2.18
N SER A 155 1.68 11.76 1.96
CA SER A 155 0.79 11.89 0.80
C SER A 155 1.56 12.32 -0.45
N GLY A 156 1.34 11.60 -1.54
CA GLY A 156 1.76 12.01 -2.88
C GLY A 156 0.89 13.13 -3.46
N CYS A 157 -0.34 13.28 -2.92
CA CYS A 157 -1.31 14.30 -3.32
C CYS A 157 -1.22 15.53 -2.41
N GLY A 158 -1.68 16.66 -2.89
CA GLY A 158 -1.74 17.93 -2.16
C GLY A 158 -3.00 18.71 -2.48
N LEU A 159 -3.01 19.99 -2.15
CA LEU A 159 -4.16 20.89 -2.35
C LEU A 159 -4.69 20.89 -3.80
N ARG A 160 -3.80 20.88 -4.79
CA ARG A 160 -4.19 20.92 -6.20
C ARG A 160 -4.96 19.66 -6.62
N GLU A 161 -4.49 18.50 -6.20
CA GLU A 161 -5.12 17.22 -6.45
C GLU A 161 -6.49 17.15 -5.74
N GLY A 162 -6.58 17.65 -4.50
CA GLY A 162 -7.85 17.75 -3.76
C GLY A 162 -8.88 18.65 -4.45
N LEU A 163 -8.49 19.86 -4.85
CA LEU A 163 -9.35 20.79 -5.58
C LEU A 163 -9.82 20.21 -6.92
N PHE A 164 -8.90 19.57 -7.66
CA PHE A 164 -9.26 18.92 -8.92
C PHE A 164 -10.27 17.80 -8.70
N PHE A 165 -10.05 16.98 -7.67
CA PHE A 165 -10.95 15.88 -7.35
C PHE A 165 -12.34 16.37 -6.95
N GLU A 166 -12.42 17.41 -6.11
CA GLU A 166 -13.70 18.01 -5.70
C GLU A 166 -14.48 18.55 -6.92
N TYR A 167 -13.80 19.27 -7.83
CA TYR A 167 -14.39 19.72 -9.08
C TYR A 167 -14.84 18.55 -9.96
N TYR A 168 -14.01 17.54 -10.13
CA TYR A 168 -14.30 16.36 -10.94
C TYR A 168 -15.50 15.57 -10.38
N ALA A 169 -15.54 15.36 -9.07
CA ALA A 169 -16.65 14.69 -8.41
C ALA A 169 -18.00 15.43 -8.67
N SER A 170 -17.98 16.75 -8.55
CA SER A 170 -19.15 17.60 -8.87
C SER A 170 -19.53 17.52 -10.36
N TYR A 171 -18.55 17.63 -11.26
CA TYR A 171 -18.78 17.58 -12.70
C TYR A 171 -19.35 16.23 -13.16
N CYS A 172 -18.81 15.13 -12.64
CA CYS A 172 -19.27 13.76 -12.93
C CYS A 172 -20.51 13.36 -12.13
N GLN A 173 -21.04 14.23 -11.28
CA GLN A 173 -22.18 13.95 -10.40
C GLN A 173 -21.99 12.67 -9.58
N LEU A 174 -20.77 12.46 -9.07
CA LEU A 174 -20.48 11.34 -8.20
C LEU A 174 -21.33 11.43 -6.93
N PRO A 175 -21.90 10.32 -6.45
CA PRO A 175 -22.88 10.35 -5.35
C PRO A 175 -22.28 10.86 -4.03
N SER A 176 -20.97 10.78 -3.86
CA SER A 176 -20.24 11.34 -2.73
C SER A 176 -18.80 11.60 -3.13
N PRO A 177 -18.13 12.66 -2.64
CA PRO A 177 -16.68 12.79 -2.72
C PRO A 177 -15.98 11.77 -1.82
N ARG A 178 -16.73 11.03 -1.00
CA ARG A 178 -16.24 9.91 -0.21
C ARG A 178 -16.46 8.63 -0.97
N PHE A 179 -15.44 7.80 -0.99
CA PHE A 179 -15.57 6.43 -1.45
C PHE A 179 -15.75 5.56 -0.21
N ASP A 180 -16.87 4.84 -0.14
CA ASP A 180 -17.08 3.82 0.89
C ASP A 180 -15.99 2.74 0.81
N ASP A 181 -15.53 2.47 -0.41
CA ASP A 181 -14.38 1.60 -0.70
C ASP A 181 -13.45 2.24 -1.74
N ILE A 182 -12.43 2.97 -1.25
CA ILE A 182 -11.44 3.63 -2.11
C ILE A 182 -10.59 2.62 -2.88
N LEU A 183 -10.35 1.42 -2.33
CA LEU A 183 -9.59 0.39 -3.00
C LEU A 183 -10.38 -0.18 -4.17
N ASP A 184 -11.65 -0.54 -3.96
CA ASP A 184 -12.53 -1.02 -5.03
C ASP A 184 -12.61 -0.02 -6.17
N PHE A 185 -12.82 1.27 -5.84
CA PHE A 185 -12.84 2.33 -6.83
C PHE A 185 -11.53 2.41 -7.63
N SER A 186 -10.38 2.39 -6.96
CA SER A 186 -9.08 2.52 -7.64
C SER A 186 -8.75 1.30 -8.50
N VAL A 187 -9.14 0.09 -8.08
CA VAL A 187 -9.01 -1.14 -8.85
C VAL A 187 -9.89 -1.07 -10.10
N LYS A 188 -11.17 -0.73 -9.97
CA LYS A 188 -12.10 -0.56 -11.12
C LYS A 188 -11.58 0.48 -12.11
N ASN A 189 -11.13 1.62 -11.59
CA ASN A 189 -10.59 2.69 -12.42
C ASN A 189 -9.34 2.26 -13.17
N PHE A 190 -8.40 1.58 -12.50
CA PHE A 190 -7.18 1.08 -13.14
C PHE A 190 -7.52 0.06 -14.24
N ILE A 191 -8.35 -0.94 -13.94
CA ILE A 191 -8.79 -1.94 -14.92
C ILE A 191 -9.50 -1.25 -16.10
N GLY A 192 -10.36 -0.26 -15.84
CA GLY A 192 -11.07 0.49 -16.86
C GLY A 192 -10.17 1.30 -17.80
N THR A 193 -8.92 1.61 -17.42
CA THR A 193 -7.93 2.25 -18.30
C THR A 193 -7.28 1.26 -19.28
N LEU A 194 -7.42 -0.04 -19.03
CA LEU A 194 -6.86 -1.09 -19.87
C LEU A 194 -7.83 -1.44 -21.03
N SER A 195 -7.29 -2.01 -22.09
CA SER A 195 -8.11 -2.37 -23.25
C SER A 195 -9.12 -3.46 -22.91
N SER A 196 -10.40 -3.24 -23.18
CA SER A 196 -11.47 -4.24 -23.03
C SER A 196 -11.29 -5.50 -23.90
N VAL A 197 -10.44 -5.43 -24.92
CA VAL A 197 -10.11 -6.60 -25.77
C VAL A 197 -9.32 -7.67 -25.03
N ILE A 198 -8.58 -7.27 -23.98
CA ILE A 198 -7.69 -8.17 -23.23
C ILE A 198 -8.33 -8.61 -21.92
N ILE A 199 -9.26 -7.80 -21.39
CA ILE A 199 -9.91 -8.04 -20.12
C ILE A 199 -11.21 -8.82 -20.33
N ASN A 200 -11.23 -10.06 -19.86
CA ASN A 200 -12.46 -10.85 -19.77
C ASN A 200 -13.07 -10.68 -18.38
N GLN A 201 -14.02 -9.74 -18.25
CA GLN A 201 -14.64 -9.42 -16.98
C GLN A 201 -15.34 -10.63 -16.34
N ALA A 202 -16.00 -11.48 -17.12
CA ALA A 202 -16.67 -12.68 -16.62
C ALA A 202 -15.70 -13.66 -15.96
N HIS A 203 -14.51 -13.84 -16.57
CA HIS A 203 -13.44 -14.64 -15.98
C HIS A 203 -12.93 -14.02 -14.66
N TYR A 204 -12.67 -12.73 -14.63
CA TYR A 204 -12.20 -12.07 -13.41
C TYR A 204 -13.20 -12.14 -12.26
N ASP A 205 -14.49 -11.96 -12.57
CA ASP A 205 -15.57 -12.08 -11.58
C ASP A 205 -15.67 -13.52 -11.07
N GLN A 206 -15.58 -14.50 -11.96
CA GLN A 206 -15.60 -15.93 -11.61
C GLN A 206 -14.41 -16.32 -10.74
N VAL A 207 -13.18 -15.98 -11.14
CA VAL A 207 -11.98 -16.28 -10.37
C VAL A 207 -12.01 -15.59 -9.00
N THR A 208 -12.46 -14.33 -8.95
CA THR A 208 -12.59 -13.60 -7.68
C THR A 208 -13.63 -14.26 -6.76
N ARG A 209 -14.76 -14.69 -7.30
CA ARG A 209 -15.81 -15.38 -6.56
C ARG A 209 -15.30 -16.70 -5.97
N ILE A 210 -14.71 -17.56 -6.80
CA ILE A 210 -14.19 -18.86 -6.36
C ILE A 210 -13.03 -18.69 -5.38
N ALA A 211 -12.08 -17.78 -5.63
CA ALA A 211 -10.98 -17.50 -4.70
C ALA A 211 -11.51 -17.05 -3.32
N THR A 212 -12.55 -16.23 -3.31
CA THR A 212 -13.20 -15.75 -2.08
C THR A 212 -13.88 -16.91 -1.32
N GLN A 213 -14.64 -17.76 -2.02
CA GLN A 213 -15.27 -18.95 -1.42
C GLN A 213 -14.23 -19.90 -0.82
N LEU A 214 -13.14 -20.16 -1.56
CA LEU A 214 -12.05 -21.00 -1.08
C LEU A 214 -11.35 -20.39 0.14
N PHE A 215 -11.10 -19.09 0.14
CA PHE A 215 -10.53 -18.40 1.28
C PHE A 215 -11.39 -18.58 2.53
N ASP A 216 -12.67 -18.29 2.43
CA ASP A 216 -13.59 -18.34 3.56
C ASP A 216 -13.70 -19.77 4.13
N GLN A 217 -13.74 -20.79 3.29
CA GLN A 217 -13.88 -22.19 3.70
C GLN A 217 -12.55 -22.84 4.16
N LEU A 218 -11.41 -22.36 3.70
CA LEU A 218 -10.08 -22.80 4.13
C LEU A 218 -9.55 -22.01 5.35
N GLN A 219 -10.37 -21.11 5.91
CA GLN A 219 -10.00 -20.28 7.07
C GLN A 219 -9.41 -21.10 8.25
N PRO A 220 -9.91 -22.28 8.60
CA PRO A 220 -9.32 -23.09 9.67
C PRO A 220 -7.88 -23.58 9.37
N LEU A 221 -7.46 -23.64 8.10
CA LEU A 221 -6.11 -24.06 7.69
C LEU A 221 -5.14 -22.89 7.56
N HIS A 222 -5.60 -21.69 7.22
CA HIS A 222 -4.71 -20.54 7.06
C HIS A 222 -4.77 -19.54 8.21
N GLY A 223 -5.89 -19.40 8.91
CA GLY A 223 -6.05 -18.52 10.07
C GLY A 223 -6.07 -17.01 9.75
N TYR A 224 -6.14 -16.64 8.47
CA TYR A 224 -6.13 -15.23 8.04
C TYR A 224 -7.51 -14.57 8.20
N GLY A 225 -7.50 -13.23 8.24
CA GLY A 225 -8.67 -12.41 8.48
C GLY A 225 -9.15 -11.58 7.27
N PRO A 226 -10.01 -10.58 7.52
CA PRO A 226 -10.62 -9.77 6.47
C PRO A 226 -9.60 -8.98 5.62
N ARG A 227 -8.44 -8.61 6.20
CA ARG A 227 -7.42 -7.86 5.46
C ARG A 227 -6.75 -8.72 4.40
N GLU A 228 -6.35 -9.92 4.72
CA GLU A 228 -5.74 -10.87 3.78
C GLU A 228 -6.75 -11.32 2.72
N ARG A 229 -8.02 -11.45 3.11
CA ARG A 229 -9.12 -11.69 2.17
C ARG A 229 -9.22 -10.59 1.11
N LEU A 230 -9.12 -9.33 1.54
CA LEU A 230 -9.14 -8.18 0.64
C LEU A 230 -7.94 -8.17 -0.31
N LEU A 231 -6.74 -8.52 0.17
CA LEU A 231 -5.55 -8.65 -0.68
C LEU A 231 -5.73 -9.73 -1.75
N LEU A 232 -6.27 -10.90 -1.37
CA LEU A 232 -6.58 -11.98 -2.31
C LEU A 232 -7.63 -11.56 -3.36
N GLN A 233 -8.72 -10.91 -2.95
CA GLN A 233 -9.75 -10.43 -3.86
C GLN A 233 -9.18 -9.40 -4.85
N THR A 234 -8.34 -8.49 -4.37
CA THR A 234 -7.67 -7.50 -5.21
C THR A 234 -6.73 -8.17 -6.21
N ALA A 235 -5.95 -9.15 -5.76
CA ALA A 235 -5.07 -9.93 -6.62
C ALA A 235 -5.86 -10.72 -7.68
N ALA A 236 -6.97 -11.37 -7.29
CA ALA A 236 -7.82 -12.13 -8.20
C ALA A 236 -8.43 -11.27 -9.31
N ARG A 237 -8.85 -10.04 -8.98
CA ARG A 237 -9.38 -9.08 -9.97
C ARG A 237 -8.33 -8.55 -10.94
N MET A 238 -7.04 -8.70 -10.62
CA MET A 238 -5.94 -8.12 -11.39
C MET A 238 -4.90 -9.15 -11.84
N HIS A 239 -5.12 -10.45 -11.62
CA HIS A 239 -4.11 -11.49 -11.84
C HIS A 239 -3.63 -11.55 -13.28
N ASP A 240 -4.48 -11.19 -14.22
CA ASP A 240 -4.27 -11.31 -15.66
C ASP A 240 -4.02 -9.98 -16.38
N VAL A 241 -3.99 -8.83 -15.67
CA VAL A 241 -3.77 -7.51 -16.28
C VAL A 241 -2.47 -7.43 -17.08
N GLY A 242 -1.49 -8.26 -16.74
CA GLY A 242 -0.21 -8.37 -17.47
C GLY A 242 -0.32 -8.91 -18.88
N LYS A 243 -1.43 -9.55 -19.26
CA LYS A 243 -1.71 -10.02 -20.64
C LYS A 243 -1.70 -8.87 -21.66
N ILE A 244 -1.94 -7.62 -21.20
CA ILE A 244 -1.83 -6.43 -22.05
C ILE A 244 -0.40 -6.19 -22.56
N ILE A 245 0.60 -6.63 -21.80
CA ILE A 245 2.01 -6.54 -22.19
C ILE A 245 2.38 -7.73 -23.06
N ASN A 246 2.16 -8.94 -22.55
CA ASN A 246 2.41 -10.18 -23.26
C ASN A 246 1.63 -11.32 -22.59
N PHE A 247 1.11 -12.25 -23.40
CA PHE A 247 0.49 -13.48 -22.92
C PHE A 247 1.50 -14.35 -22.16
N TYR A 248 2.70 -14.48 -22.70
CA TYR A 248 3.79 -15.20 -22.02
C TYR A 248 4.30 -14.37 -20.84
N ASP A 249 4.54 -15.01 -19.69
CA ASP A 249 5.00 -14.36 -18.45
C ASP A 249 3.98 -13.33 -17.88
N HIS A 250 2.71 -13.37 -18.31
CA HIS A 250 1.71 -12.37 -17.89
C HIS A 250 1.57 -12.27 -16.37
N ALA A 251 1.72 -13.36 -15.63
CA ALA A 251 1.71 -13.35 -14.18
C ALA A 251 2.78 -12.39 -13.60
N ARG A 252 3.99 -12.45 -14.16
CA ARG A 252 5.08 -11.52 -13.77
C ARG A 252 4.77 -10.08 -14.18
N HIS A 253 4.20 -9.89 -15.36
CA HIS A 253 3.77 -8.56 -15.80
C HIS A 253 2.65 -8.01 -14.92
N SER A 254 1.69 -8.85 -14.52
CA SER A 254 0.62 -8.48 -13.58
C SER A 254 1.19 -8.05 -12.23
N ALA A 255 2.14 -8.80 -11.66
CA ALA A 255 2.81 -8.40 -10.42
C ALA A 255 3.47 -7.03 -10.52
N PHE A 256 4.18 -6.77 -11.63
CA PHE A 256 4.81 -5.47 -11.87
C PHE A 256 3.76 -4.36 -12.00
N MET A 257 2.71 -4.57 -12.78
CA MET A 257 1.65 -3.59 -12.98
C MET A 257 0.93 -3.27 -11.67
N ILE A 258 0.58 -4.28 -10.87
CA ILE A 258 -0.07 -4.11 -9.56
C ILE A 258 0.84 -3.31 -8.62
N ALA A 259 2.13 -3.65 -8.54
CA ALA A 259 3.09 -2.94 -7.70
C ALA A 259 3.17 -1.43 -8.00
N HIS A 260 2.94 -1.03 -9.24
CA HIS A 260 3.05 0.36 -9.71
C HIS A 260 1.70 1.04 -10.00
N ALA A 261 0.59 0.31 -9.94
CA ALA A 261 -0.74 0.85 -10.16
C ALA A 261 -1.10 1.95 -9.13
N PRO A 262 -1.93 2.93 -9.49
CA PRO A 262 -2.44 3.93 -8.55
C PRO A 262 -3.57 3.35 -7.68
N LEU A 263 -3.24 2.32 -6.88
CA LEU A 263 -4.16 1.72 -5.92
C LEU A 263 -4.11 2.51 -4.61
N TYR A 264 -5.30 2.89 -4.13
CA TYR A 264 -5.48 3.57 -2.86
C TYR A 264 -6.11 2.60 -1.84
N GLY A 265 -5.89 2.84 -0.55
CA GLY A 265 -6.40 1.96 0.51
C GLY A 265 -5.51 0.75 0.84
N LEU A 266 -4.36 0.60 0.16
CA LEU A 266 -3.30 -0.34 0.50
C LEU A 266 -2.04 0.41 0.94
N THR A 267 -1.32 -0.13 1.91
CA THR A 267 0.06 0.28 2.16
C THR A 267 0.95 -0.14 0.98
N GLN A 268 2.15 0.41 0.88
CA GLN A 268 3.09 0.03 -0.18
C GLN A 268 3.47 -1.45 -0.11
N VAL A 269 3.66 -1.99 1.09
CA VAL A 269 3.97 -3.41 1.30
C VAL A 269 2.80 -4.30 0.90
N GLU A 270 1.58 -3.98 1.31
CA GLU A 270 0.37 -4.72 0.90
C GLU A 270 0.16 -4.71 -0.61
N GLN A 271 0.45 -3.58 -1.27
CA GLN A 271 0.36 -3.50 -2.72
C GLN A 271 1.38 -4.42 -3.41
N ILE A 272 2.61 -4.52 -2.88
CA ILE A 272 3.63 -5.47 -3.35
C ILE A 272 3.18 -6.92 -3.09
N ILE A 273 2.67 -7.21 -1.89
CA ILE A 273 2.11 -8.52 -1.53
C ILE A 273 0.99 -8.92 -2.49
N THR A 274 0.04 -8.01 -2.77
CA THR A 274 -1.03 -8.23 -3.74
C THR A 274 -0.48 -8.56 -5.13
N GLY A 275 0.55 -7.83 -5.56
CA GLY A 275 1.27 -8.12 -6.80
C GLY A 275 1.92 -9.51 -6.80
N PHE A 276 2.50 -9.94 -5.69
CA PHE A 276 3.08 -11.29 -5.59
C PHE A 276 2.01 -12.39 -5.56
N ILE A 277 0.89 -12.18 -4.86
CA ILE A 277 -0.23 -13.13 -4.90
C ILE A 277 -0.69 -13.35 -6.35
N ALA A 278 -0.89 -12.28 -7.10
CA ALA A 278 -1.22 -12.35 -8.52
C ALA A 278 -0.08 -12.96 -9.37
N GLY A 279 1.17 -12.61 -9.08
CA GLY A 279 2.34 -13.05 -9.84
C GLY A 279 2.69 -14.53 -9.68
N PHE A 280 2.17 -15.19 -8.66
CA PHE A 280 2.50 -16.59 -8.36
C PHE A 280 1.36 -17.57 -8.58
N HIS A 281 0.27 -17.16 -9.22
CA HIS A 281 -0.85 -18.06 -9.50
C HIS A 281 -0.50 -19.23 -10.46
N HIS A 282 0.53 -19.12 -11.29
CA HIS A 282 1.08 -20.22 -12.07
C HIS A 282 2.22 -21.00 -11.41
N GLY A 283 2.47 -20.76 -10.12
CA GLY A 283 3.45 -21.48 -9.33
C GLY A 283 4.56 -20.60 -8.78
N ILE A 284 5.10 -21.04 -7.66
CA ILE A 284 6.14 -20.33 -6.90
C ILE A 284 7.43 -21.12 -6.91
N SER A 285 8.51 -20.53 -7.38
CA SER A 285 9.86 -21.08 -7.24
C SER A 285 10.82 -20.07 -6.60
N ARG A 286 11.82 -20.57 -5.88
CA ARG A 286 12.87 -19.70 -5.28
C ARG A 286 13.62 -18.88 -6.34
N LYS A 287 13.73 -19.40 -7.56
CA LYS A 287 14.36 -18.69 -8.68
C LYS A 287 13.51 -17.51 -9.11
N ILE A 288 12.20 -17.69 -9.17
CA ILE A 288 11.25 -16.63 -9.52
C ILE A 288 11.26 -15.55 -8.44
N ILE A 289 11.16 -15.92 -7.15
CA ILE A 289 11.18 -14.96 -6.03
C ILE A 289 12.41 -14.06 -6.11
N ARG A 290 13.62 -14.62 -6.33
CA ARG A 290 14.86 -13.84 -6.44
C ARG A 290 14.89 -12.89 -7.64
N ALA A 291 14.08 -13.13 -8.65
CA ALA A 291 13.98 -12.28 -9.85
C ALA A 291 13.03 -11.08 -9.65
N TYR A 292 12.21 -11.09 -8.61
CA TYR A 292 11.31 -9.97 -8.31
C TYR A 292 12.05 -8.88 -7.52
N ARG A 293 12.00 -7.66 -8.04
CA ARG A 293 12.75 -6.52 -7.52
C ARG A 293 12.42 -6.17 -6.06
N TYR A 294 11.17 -6.39 -5.65
CA TYR A 294 10.68 -5.97 -4.33
C TYR A 294 10.55 -7.13 -3.33
N ALA A 295 11.24 -8.24 -3.58
CA ALA A 295 11.12 -9.45 -2.75
C ALA A 295 11.52 -9.22 -1.28
N ASN A 296 12.45 -8.31 -1.02
CA ASN A 296 12.92 -8.00 0.33
C ASN A 296 11.97 -7.08 1.12
N MET A 297 10.94 -6.52 0.47
CA MET A 297 9.93 -5.71 1.16
C MET A 297 8.89 -6.57 1.91
N ALA A 298 8.78 -7.84 1.54
CA ALA A 298 7.90 -8.81 2.21
C ALA A 298 8.68 -9.54 3.32
N SER A 299 8.11 -9.61 4.51
CA SER A 299 8.64 -10.35 5.65
C SER A 299 8.57 -11.87 5.44
N ALA A 300 9.16 -12.65 6.35
CA ALA A 300 9.06 -14.10 6.30
C ALA A 300 7.61 -14.59 6.44
N GLU A 301 6.84 -13.93 7.29
CA GLU A 301 5.42 -14.16 7.53
C GLU A 301 4.59 -13.81 6.28
N ASP A 302 4.88 -12.68 5.64
CA ASP A 302 4.25 -12.28 4.38
C ASP A 302 4.49 -13.32 3.28
N TRP A 303 5.69 -13.89 3.22
CA TRP A 303 5.99 -14.95 2.24
C TRP A 303 5.21 -16.25 2.50
N ILE A 304 4.89 -16.57 3.76
CA ILE A 304 4.00 -17.70 4.10
C ILE A 304 2.59 -17.39 3.58
N MET A 305 2.09 -16.21 3.86
CA MET A 305 0.77 -15.74 3.41
C MET A 305 0.68 -15.70 1.88
N ILE A 306 1.64 -15.09 1.19
CA ILE A 306 1.70 -15.02 -0.27
C ILE A 306 1.58 -16.42 -0.89
N ARG A 307 2.32 -17.41 -0.38
CA ARG A 307 2.27 -18.78 -0.91
C ARG A 307 0.89 -19.40 -0.74
N LYS A 308 0.26 -19.26 0.44
CA LYS A 308 -1.08 -19.79 0.68
C LYS A 308 -2.11 -19.11 -0.23
N LEU A 309 -2.12 -17.77 -0.28
CA LEU A 309 -3.09 -17.01 -1.06
C LEU A 309 -2.89 -17.20 -2.58
N SER A 310 -1.65 -17.30 -3.05
CA SER A 310 -1.39 -17.63 -4.45
C SER A 310 -1.86 -19.05 -4.82
N THR A 311 -1.81 -19.99 -3.89
CA THR A 311 -2.32 -21.35 -4.11
C THR A 311 -3.85 -21.35 -4.21
N ILE A 312 -4.53 -20.55 -3.38
CA ILE A 312 -5.99 -20.36 -3.48
C ILE A 312 -6.34 -19.73 -4.83
N LEU A 313 -5.63 -18.68 -5.23
CA LEU A 313 -5.85 -18.02 -6.51
C LEU A 313 -5.61 -18.97 -7.69
N ALA A 314 -4.54 -19.78 -7.65
CA ALA A 314 -4.25 -20.77 -8.68
C ALA A 314 -5.38 -21.81 -8.84
N LEU A 315 -5.95 -22.29 -7.73
CA LEU A 315 -7.09 -23.21 -7.77
C LEU A 315 -8.34 -22.53 -8.36
N ALA A 316 -8.58 -21.27 -8.01
CA ALA A 316 -9.70 -20.51 -8.54
C ALA A 316 -9.54 -20.26 -10.05
N GLU A 317 -8.36 -19.89 -10.52
CA GLU A 317 -8.08 -19.71 -11.95
C GLU A 317 -8.20 -21.03 -12.72
N ALA A 318 -7.61 -22.11 -12.20
CA ALA A 318 -7.71 -23.43 -12.81
C ALA A 318 -9.16 -23.91 -12.97
N SER A 319 -10.09 -23.45 -12.13
CA SER A 319 -11.52 -23.77 -12.22
C SER A 319 -12.22 -23.11 -13.42
N ASP A 320 -11.66 -22.05 -13.99
CA ASP A 320 -12.21 -21.32 -15.15
C ASP A 320 -11.20 -21.18 -16.30
N LEU A 321 -10.34 -22.17 -16.47
CA LEU A 321 -9.26 -22.20 -17.48
C LEU A 321 -9.76 -21.97 -18.91
N THR A 322 -10.98 -22.41 -19.23
CA THR A 322 -11.60 -22.29 -20.56
C THR A 322 -12.38 -20.99 -20.76
N TYR A 323 -12.48 -20.14 -19.73
CA TYR A 323 -13.24 -18.88 -19.73
C TYR A 323 -14.75 -19.06 -19.97
N GLU A 324 -15.29 -20.24 -19.67
CA GLU A 324 -16.70 -20.58 -19.88
C GLU A 324 -17.56 -20.48 -18.61
N GLN A 325 -16.95 -20.17 -17.45
CA GLN A 325 -17.57 -20.05 -16.13
C GLN A 325 -18.40 -21.29 -15.77
N ILE A 326 -17.92 -22.48 -16.13
CA ILE A 326 -18.66 -23.75 -15.93
C ILE A 326 -18.86 -24.09 -14.47
N VAL A 327 -17.98 -23.66 -13.56
CA VAL A 327 -18.06 -23.92 -12.12
C VAL A 327 -19.06 -22.97 -11.48
N THR A 328 -20.19 -23.52 -11.02
CA THR A 328 -21.25 -22.74 -10.39
C THR A 328 -21.04 -22.58 -8.90
N ASP A 329 -20.46 -23.58 -8.21
CA ASP A 329 -20.18 -23.50 -6.77
C ASP A 329 -18.99 -24.37 -6.36
N VAL A 330 -18.38 -24.03 -5.21
CA VAL A 330 -17.30 -24.80 -4.59
C VAL A 330 -17.53 -24.90 -3.09
N GLU A 331 -17.59 -26.13 -2.57
CA GLU A 331 -17.71 -26.43 -1.16
C GLU A 331 -16.45 -27.17 -0.66
N VAL A 332 -15.90 -26.81 0.49
CA VAL A 332 -14.76 -27.48 1.09
C VAL A 332 -15.12 -28.06 2.45
N THR A 333 -14.91 -29.36 2.60
CA THR A 333 -15.04 -30.05 3.88
C THR A 333 -13.65 -30.47 4.38
N LEU A 334 -13.31 -30.10 5.61
CA LEU A 334 -12.04 -30.43 6.23
C LEU A 334 -12.20 -31.66 7.15
N ALA A 335 -11.39 -32.70 6.90
CA ALA A 335 -11.34 -33.91 7.70
C ALA A 335 -9.88 -34.27 8.03
N GLU A 336 -9.48 -34.11 9.29
CA GLU A 336 -8.11 -34.33 9.77
C GLU A 336 -7.06 -33.65 8.87
N ASN A 337 -6.41 -34.42 7.98
CA ASN A 337 -5.36 -33.96 7.07
C ASN A 337 -5.80 -33.95 5.60
N VAL A 338 -7.10 -33.90 5.34
CA VAL A 338 -7.68 -33.91 3.99
C VAL A 338 -8.69 -32.78 3.85
N ALA A 339 -8.54 -31.99 2.79
CA ALA A 339 -9.53 -31.04 2.32
C ALA A 339 -10.26 -31.68 1.13
N VAL A 340 -11.53 -32.00 1.28
CA VAL A 340 -12.40 -32.49 0.22
C VAL A 340 -13.09 -31.30 -0.43
N MET A 341 -12.74 -31.01 -1.68
CA MET A 341 -13.32 -29.92 -2.46
C MET A 341 -14.36 -30.48 -3.42
N ILE A 342 -15.63 -30.15 -3.19
CA ILE A 342 -16.76 -30.51 -4.03
C ILE A 342 -16.98 -29.34 -4.99
N ILE A 343 -16.90 -29.63 -6.29
CA ILE A 343 -16.99 -28.64 -7.37
C ILE A 343 -18.25 -28.93 -8.17
N THR A 344 -19.21 -28.02 -8.12
CA THR A 344 -20.46 -28.13 -8.85
C THR A 344 -20.35 -27.40 -10.18
N THR A 345 -20.72 -28.07 -11.27
CA THR A 345 -20.67 -27.53 -12.62
C THR A 345 -22.04 -27.30 -13.22
N ALA A 346 -22.12 -26.44 -14.22
CA ALA A 346 -23.34 -26.28 -15.00
C ALA A 346 -23.68 -27.60 -15.75
N PRO A 347 -24.97 -27.97 -15.84
CA PRO A 347 -25.39 -29.23 -16.49
C PRO A 347 -24.85 -29.36 -17.91
N GLY A 348 -24.21 -30.49 -18.20
CA GLY A 348 -23.65 -30.80 -19.55
C GLY A 348 -22.30 -30.16 -19.83
N SER A 349 -21.67 -29.47 -18.87
CA SER A 349 -20.34 -28.91 -19.05
C SER A 349 -19.24 -29.95 -19.02
N THR A 350 -18.13 -29.68 -19.75
CA THR A 350 -16.94 -30.51 -19.74
C THR A 350 -15.86 -29.86 -18.87
N TYR A 351 -15.43 -30.54 -17.82
CA TYR A 351 -14.48 -30.01 -16.84
C TYR A 351 -13.08 -30.67 -16.86
N ASN A 352 -12.76 -31.45 -17.88
CA ASN A 352 -11.52 -32.22 -17.96
C ASN A 352 -10.25 -31.35 -17.86
N ALA A 353 -10.26 -30.16 -18.48
CA ALA A 353 -9.14 -29.22 -18.42
C ALA A 353 -8.95 -28.65 -17.01
N ALA A 354 -10.04 -28.22 -16.37
CA ALA A 354 -10.03 -27.70 -15.00
C ALA A 354 -9.60 -28.78 -13.99
N ASP A 355 -10.14 -30.01 -14.11
CA ASP A 355 -9.76 -31.14 -13.26
C ASP A 355 -8.26 -31.48 -13.37
N TYR A 356 -7.74 -31.49 -14.59
CA TYR A 356 -6.31 -31.76 -14.82
C TYR A 356 -5.44 -30.70 -14.12
N GLU A 357 -5.68 -29.41 -14.36
CA GLU A 357 -4.88 -28.34 -13.77
C GLU A 357 -5.02 -28.27 -12.24
N MET A 358 -6.23 -28.40 -11.70
CA MET A 358 -6.42 -28.41 -10.25
C MET A 358 -5.71 -29.60 -9.59
N LYS A 359 -5.66 -30.76 -10.23
CA LYS A 359 -4.88 -31.93 -9.75
C LYS A 359 -3.38 -31.64 -9.70
N GLN A 360 -2.82 -30.89 -10.67
CA GLN A 360 -1.41 -30.48 -10.62
C GLN A 360 -1.08 -29.63 -9.39
N LEU A 361 -2.06 -28.84 -8.92
CA LEU A 361 -1.90 -27.98 -7.73
C LEU A 361 -1.97 -28.75 -6.40
N SER A 362 -2.39 -30.02 -6.39
CA SER A 362 -2.56 -30.80 -5.13
C SER A 362 -1.25 -30.93 -4.33
N LYS A 363 -0.10 -31.03 -4.98
CA LYS A 363 1.19 -31.07 -4.29
C LYS A 363 1.52 -29.73 -3.63
N GLN A 364 1.25 -28.64 -4.32
CA GLN A 364 1.45 -27.28 -3.77
C GLN A 364 0.49 -27.04 -2.62
N PHE A 365 -0.78 -27.39 -2.76
CA PHE A 365 -1.78 -27.28 -1.71
C PHE A 365 -1.32 -28.03 -0.44
N LYS A 366 -0.93 -29.31 -0.58
CA LYS A 366 -0.43 -30.10 0.56
C LYS A 366 0.77 -29.44 1.25
N LYS A 367 1.69 -28.91 0.45
CA LYS A 367 2.89 -28.23 0.99
C LYS A 367 2.56 -26.99 1.79
N GLU A 368 1.63 -26.15 1.29
CA GLU A 368 1.34 -24.84 1.88
C GLU A 368 0.29 -24.92 3.00
N PHE A 369 -0.65 -25.87 2.94
CA PHE A 369 -1.72 -26.03 3.94
C PHE A 369 -1.56 -27.22 4.89
N GLY A 370 -0.64 -28.14 4.63
CA GLY A 370 -0.44 -29.34 5.45
C GLY A 370 -1.49 -30.43 5.25
N ALA A 371 -2.52 -30.19 4.42
CA ALA A 371 -3.61 -31.10 4.14
C ALA A 371 -3.58 -31.60 2.68
N SER A 372 -3.96 -32.84 2.43
CA SER A 372 -4.11 -33.37 1.07
C SER A 372 -5.40 -32.83 0.44
N LEU A 373 -5.36 -32.48 -0.85
CA LEU A 373 -6.54 -32.01 -1.60
C LEU A 373 -7.18 -33.17 -2.35
N LEU A 374 -8.48 -33.39 -2.13
CA LEU A 374 -9.32 -34.35 -2.88
C LEU A 374 -10.40 -33.56 -3.65
N LEU A 375 -10.45 -33.72 -4.97
CA LEU A 375 -11.43 -33.07 -5.84
C LEU A 375 -12.58 -34.02 -6.14
N VAL A 376 -13.79 -33.54 -6.00
CA VAL A 376 -15.04 -34.25 -6.31
C VAL A 376 -15.90 -33.37 -7.21
N TRP A 377 -16.14 -33.80 -8.42
CA TRP A 377 -16.95 -33.07 -9.42
C TRP A 377 -18.40 -33.54 -9.41
N LYS A 378 -19.34 -32.60 -9.49
CA LYS A 378 -20.81 -32.83 -9.55
C LYS A 378 -21.43 -32.11 -10.72
#